data_6f96d844a2369852b738926aaf5483e7
#
_entry.id   6f96d844a2369852b738926aaf5483e7
#
_cell.length_a   1.000
_cell.length_b   1.000
_cell.length_c   1.000
_cell.angle_alpha   90.00
_cell.angle_beta   90.00
_cell.angle_gamma   90.00
#
_symmetry.space_group_name_H-M   'P 1'
#
loop_
_entity.id
_entity.type
_entity.pdbx_description
1 polymer ?
#
loop_
_entity_poly.entity_id
_entity_poly.type
_entity_poly.pdbx_seq_one_letter_code
_entity_poly.pdbx_strand_id
1 'polypeptide(L)'
;ETEKKSVQDAVGQQMKLCVLKKVNLEVKGDKLENRILALAPHRVFLLSARVPAKVSVCLLVDYDRGQLSLRLTSDQDVDDFIAHIGTNIQEICPGLNPVIKKLLLKPVERITSLQTLWENHTPAEAGPCGGFSRLYWCVCDQMNVPYREEVQWDVDTIYLSQDTRELCLQDFIHLDNRDLLAITAALEFNQWFIKLSIKDFKLSADLCDQILRVVSRSTKLEELTLDNTGLKSDFAQKFAVALSQNPNSVLHTLSLANNCLEDKGAVVLSSALSKLTPGLKQLDLSKTSLSAKGVNVLAQCFSSTSLTHLNLSGNTLRGDDIPHLWSFLSQSNCLHTLDLSNSECSLDLVCASLLRGSFKHLTVLNLARSVFNYKKGKEFPSSFKQFFSSTLSLQNICLSGTKLPSEGLKALLLGLACNTNLRDVSLDISGCELRSAGSQILEGCIAEIPNITSLDISDNGLDSDLSTLLVWLGKNRSIKHLSIGKNFSNIKTKNLGQVLVSLVHMIQEEDSPLASLSLADSRLKADLSMVLNVLGGNSSLTHLDISGNSMGDFGAKMLAKALQINTKLRTVIWDRNCVSAQGLQDVASALEKCV
;
A
#
# COMPACT_ATOMS: atom_id res chain seq x y z
N GLU A 1 -38.41 -37.40 -17.69
CA GLU A 1 -38.77 -36.14 -17.01
C GLU A 1 -38.90 -36.32 -15.50
N THR A 2 -39.56 -37.36 -15.01
CA THR A 2 -39.72 -37.64 -13.57
C THR A 2 -38.38 -37.87 -12.85
N GLU A 3 -37.42 -38.55 -13.47
CA GLU A 3 -36.11 -38.84 -12.89
C GLU A 3 -35.25 -37.58 -12.83
N LYS A 4 -35.28 -36.73 -13.86
CA LYS A 4 -34.59 -35.42 -13.87
C LYS A 4 -35.13 -34.48 -12.79
N LYS A 5 -36.45 -34.49 -12.60
CA LYS A 5 -37.09 -33.71 -11.55
C LYS A 5 -36.69 -34.19 -10.14
N SER A 6 -36.65 -35.51 -9.94
CA SER A 6 -36.24 -36.12 -8.67
C SER A 6 -34.77 -35.83 -8.33
N VAL A 7 -33.90 -35.84 -9.34
CA VAL A 7 -32.48 -35.46 -9.17
C VAL A 7 -32.35 -33.98 -8.87
N GLN A 8 -33.12 -33.13 -9.57
CA GLN A 8 -33.11 -31.68 -9.33
C GLN A 8 -33.56 -31.33 -7.90
N ASP A 9 -34.60 -32.03 -7.41
CA ASP A 9 -35.07 -31.85 -6.03
C ASP A 9 -34.05 -32.32 -5.00
N ALA A 10 -33.25 -33.35 -5.31
CA ALA A 10 -32.22 -33.88 -4.42
C ALA A 10 -30.98 -32.97 -4.34
N VAL A 11 -30.58 -32.30 -5.43
CA VAL A 11 -29.39 -31.43 -5.49
C VAL A 11 -29.69 -29.96 -5.24
N GLY A 12 -30.98 -29.59 -5.26
CA GLY A 12 -31.44 -28.22 -5.08
C GLY A 12 -31.87 -27.54 -6.39
N GLN A 13 -32.99 -26.85 -6.33
CA GLN A 13 -33.67 -26.22 -7.49
C GLN A 13 -32.80 -25.15 -8.18
N GLN A 14 -31.88 -24.52 -7.47
CA GLN A 14 -30.99 -23.47 -8.00
C GLN A 14 -29.79 -24.04 -8.78
N MET A 15 -29.50 -25.35 -8.66
CA MET A 15 -28.36 -25.98 -9.29
C MET A 15 -28.66 -26.35 -10.74
N LYS A 16 -27.97 -25.72 -11.69
CA LYS A 16 -28.10 -26.07 -13.12
C LYS A 16 -27.40 -27.39 -13.40
N LEU A 17 -28.17 -28.45 -13.73
CA LEU A 17 -27.61 -29.73 -14.15
C LEU A 17 -27.27 -29.71 -15.64
N CYS A 18 -26.01 -30.05 -15.97
CA CYS A 18 -25.48 -30.05 -17.33
C CYS A 18 -25.49 -31.46 -17.95
N VAL A 19 -25.12 -32.47 -17.19
CA VAL A 19 -25.07 -33.87 -17.62
C VAL A 19 -25.76 -34.77 -16.59
N LEU A 20 -26.51 -35.75 -17.07
CA LEU A 20 -27.19 -36.74 -16.25
C LEU A 20 -27.02 -38.11 -16.89
N LYS A 21 -26.34 -39.04 -16.21
CA LYS A 21 -26.06 -40.40 -16.71
C LYS A 21 -26.31 -41.44 -15.62
N LYS A 22 -26.82 -42.60 -16.01
CA LYS A 22 -26.91 -43.78 -15.13
C LYS A 22 -25.57 -44.50 -15.15
N VAL A 23 -25.05 -44.81 -13.99
CA VAL A 23 -23.73 -45.44 -13.83
C VAL A 23 -23.78 -46.49 -12.72
N ASN A 24 -22.82 -47.40 -12.71
CA ASN A 24 -22.58 -48.28 -11.57
C ASN A 24 -21.30 -47.88 -10.89
N LEU A 25 -21.36 -47.67 -9.58
CA LEU A 25 -20.22 -47.44 -8.71
C LEU A 25 -19.70 -48.76 -8.18
N GLU A 26 -18.42 -49.05 -8.40
CA GLU A 26 -17.74 -50.19 -7.77
C GLU A 26 -17.37 -49.84 -6.33
N VAL A 27 -17.87 -50.64 -5.41
CA VAL A 27 -17.56 -50.55 -3.97
C VAL A 27 -16.70 -51.73 -3.54
N LYS A 28 -16.16 -51.70 -2.34
CA LYS A 28 -15.29 -52.75 -1.78
C LYS A 28 -15.93 -54.15 -2.00
N GLY A 29 -15.13 -55.07 -2.55
CA GLY A 29 -15.53 -56.47 -2.75
C GLY A 29 -16.30 -56.73 -4.04
N ASP A 30 -15.97 -56.06 -5.12
CA ASP A 30 -16.57 -56.18 -6.48
C ASP A 30 -18.08 -55.98 -6.53
N LYS A 31 -18.63 -55.31 -5.53
CA LYS A 31 -20.04 -55.00 -5.45
C LYS A 31 -20.34 -53.77 -6.28
N LEU A 32 -21.34 -53.88 -7.17
CA LEU A 32 -21.81 -52.79 -8.00
C LEU A 32 -23.06 -52.14 -7.41
N GLU A 33 -23.02 -50.83 -7.23
CA GLU A 33 -24.18 -50.07 -6.79
C GLU A 33 -24.70 -49.17 -7.93
N ASN A 34 -26.02 -49.21 -8.14
CA ASN A 34 -26.65 -48.33 -9.13
C ASN A 34 -26.64 -46.89 -8.66
N ARG A 35 -26.09 -46.00 -9.46
CA ARG A 35 -25.97 -44.57 -9.20
C ARG A 35 -26.44 -43.75 -10.40
N ILE A 36 -26.81 -42.52 -10.10
CA ILE A 36 -26.99 -41.47 -11.10
C ILE A 36 -25.83 -40.51 -10.95
N LEU A 37 -25.06 -40.33 -12.01
CA LEU A 37 -24.03 -39.32 -12.12
C LEU A 37 -24.68 -38.05 -12.66
N ALA A 38 -24.68 -36.98 -11.84
CA ALA A 38 -25.21 -35.69 -12.21
C ALA A 38 -24.07 -34.66 -12.13
N LEU A 39 -23.88 -33.90 -13.20
CA LEU A 39 -22.84 -32.88 -13.29
C LEU A 39 -23.47 -31.51 -13.34
N ALA A 40 -22.99 -30.65 -12.46
CA ALA A 40 -23.24 -29.22 -12.46
C ALA A 40 -21.93 -28.47 -12.80
N PRO A 41 -21.94 -27.17 -13.06
CA PRO A 41 -20.74 -26.43 -13.45
C PRO A 41 -19.55 -26.55 -12.47
N HIS A 42 -19.80 -26.73 -11.17
CA HIS A 42 -18.77 -26.82 -10.15
C HIS A 42 -18.87 -28.00 -9.19
N ARG A 43 -19.84 -28.93 -9.45
CA ARG A 43 -20.07 -30.09 -8.58
C ARG A 43 -20.36 -31.34 -9.39
N VAL A 44 -19.92 -32.47 -8.85
CA VAL A 44 -20.26 -33.83 -9.33
C VAL A 44 -21.06 -34.52 -8.24
N PHE A 45 -22.21 -35.03 -8.57
CA PHE A 45 -23.10 -35.76 -7.66
C PHE A 45 -23.21 -37.23 -8.07
N LEU A 46 -23.10 -38.11 -7.10
CA LEU A 46 -23.38 -39.52 -7.23
C LEU A 46 -24.61 -39.87 -6.36
N LEU A 47 -25.75 -39.98 -6.97
CA LEU A 47 -27.02 -40.22 -6.28
C LEU A 47 -27.40 -41.69 -6.39
N SER A 48 -28.11 -42.22 -5.40
CA SER A 48 -28.64 -43.59 -5.44
C SER A 48 -29.70 -43.74 -6.55
N ALA A 49 -29.62 -44.82 -7.33
CA ALA A 49 -30.57 -45.10 -8.40
C ALA A 49 -31.35 -46.40 -8.12
N ARG A 50 -32.64 -46.40 -8.42
CA ARG A 50 -33.50 -47.59 -8.28
C ARG A 50 -33.43 -48.52 -9.47
N VAL A 51 -33.11 -48.00 -10.66
CA VAL A 51 -33.09 -48.72 -11.93
C VAL A 51 -31.65 -49.00 -12.33
N PRO A 52 -31.28 -50.25 -12.60
CA PRO A 52 -29.92 -50.58 -13.02
C PRO A 52 -29.59 -50.00 -14.39
N ALA A 53 -28.30 -49.64 -14.55
CA ALA A 53 -27.78 -49.19 -15.84
C ALA A 53 -27.22 -50.38 -16.63
N LYS A 54 -27.38 -50.37 -17.97
CA LYS A 54 -26.62 -51.26 -18.85
C LYS A 54 -25.24 -50.60 -19.06
N VAL A 55 -24.20 -51.15 -18.45
CA VAL A 55 -22.86 -50.56 -18.44
C VAL A 55 -21.88 -51.50 -19.15
N SER A 56 -20.93 -50.93 -19.87
CA SER A 56 -19.92 -51.66 -20.64
C SER A 56 -18.49 -51.11 -20.49
N VAL A 57 -18.32 -49.87 -20.06
CA VAL A 57 -17.02 -49.19 -20.01
C VAL A 57 -16.71 -48.75 -18.59
N CYS A 58 -15.46 -48.94 -18.16
CA CYS A 58 -14.99 -48.53 -16.85
C CYS A 58 -14.18 -47.22 -16.93
N LEU A 59 -14.52 -46.26 -16.08
CA LEU A 59 -13.78 -45.02 -15.84
C LEU A 59 -13.21 -45.02 -14.43
N LEU A 60 -11.91 -44.90 -14.32
CA LEU A 60 -11.20 -44.71 -13.04
C LEU A 60 -10.91 -43.23 -12.85
N VAL A 61 -11.32 -42.66 -11.72
CA VAL A 61 -11.06 -41.29 -11.34
C VAL A 61 -10.20 -41.29 -10.07
N ASP A 62 -8.94 -40.94 -10.22
CA ASP A 62 -8.03 -40.75 -9.09
C ASP A 62 -8.13 -39.30 -8.57
N TYR A 63 -8.24 -39.14 -7.26
CA TYR A 63 -8.33 -37.84 -6.60
C TYR A 63 -7.66 -37.92 -5.23
N ASP A 64 -7.42 -36.78 -4.59
CA ASP A 64 -6.61 -36.67 -3.35
C ASP A 64 -7.03 -37.61 -2.21
N ARG A 65 -8.30 -38.01 -2.15
CA ARG A 65 -8.85 -38.84 -1.08
C ARG A 65 -9.03 -40.30 -1.48
N GLY A 66 -8.64 -40.71 -2.70
CA GLY A 66 -8.76 -42.08 -3.16
C GLY A 66 -9.06 -42.22 -4.66
N GLN A 67 -9.71 -43.29 -4.98
CA GLN A 67 -10.08 -43.64 -6.35
C GLN A 67 -11.56 -43.98 -6.45
N LEU A 68 -12.21 -43.50 -7.48
CA LEU A 68 -13.57 -43.88 -7.85
C LEU A 68 -13.53 -44.75 -9.12
N SER A 69 -14.20 -45.89 -9.11
CA SER A 69 -14.41 -46.74 -10.27
C SER A 69 -15.88 -46.68 -10.68
N LEU A 70 -16.12 -46.09 -11.84
CA LEU A 70 -17.45 -45.87 -12.42
C LEU A 70 -17.59 -46.69 -13.70
N ARG A 71 -18.67 -47.47 -13.83
CA ARG A 71 -19.02 -48.12 -15.09
C ARG A 71 -20.12 -47.32 -15.81
N LEU A 72 -19.83 -46.91 -17.05
CA LEU A 72 -20.69 -46.13 -17.92
C LEU A 72 -21.20 -46.98 -19.09
N THR A 73 -22.16 -46.45 -19.82
CA THR A 73 -22.84 -47.17 -20.90
C THR A 73 -21.99 -47.29 -22.17
N SER A 74 -21.17 -46.27 -22.47
CA SER A 74 -20.36 -46.19 -23.68
C SER A 74 -19.10 -45.36 -23.50
N ASP A 75 -18.13 -45.51 -24.40
CA ASP A 75 -16.96 -44.63 -24.47
C ASP A 75 -17.32 -43.16 -24.66
N GLN A 76 -18.40 -42.90 -25.45
CA GLN A 76 -18.88 -41.54 -25.64
C GLN A 76 -19.37 -40.91 -24.32
N ASP A 77 -20.00 -41.68 -23.43
CA ASP A 77 -20.39 -41.17 -22.11
C ASP A 77 -19.20 -40.83 -21.24
N VAL A 78 -18.10 -41.58 -21.37
CA VAL A 78 -16.81 -41.27 -20.70
C VAL A 78 -16.21 -39.97 -21.24
N ASP A 79 -16.18 -39.81 -22.56
CA ASP A 79 -15.66 -38.61 -23.22
C ASP A 79 -16.51 -37.39 -22.89
N ASP A 80 -17.83 -37.49 -22.88
CA ASP A 80 -18.73 -36.41 -22.46
C ASP A 80 -18.47 -35.96 -21.01
N PHE A 81 -18.23 -36.92 -20.12
CA PHE A 81 -17.91 -36.64 -18.72
C PHE A 81 -16.58 -35.91 -18.59
N ILE A 82 -15.52 -36.39 -19.23
CA ILE A 82 -14.20 -35.81 -19.18
C ILE A 82 -14.20 -34.42 -19.85
N ALA A 83 -14.85 -34.29 -21.00
CA ALA A 83 -14.99 -33.02 -21.72
C ALA A 83 -15.68 -31.96 -20.84
N HIS A 84 -16.77 -32.34 -20.19
CA HIS A 84 -17.49 -31.42 -19.28
C HIS A 84 -16.61 -30.94 -18.12
N ILE A 85 -15.90 -31.87 -17.46
CA ILE A 85 -14.98 -31.49 -16.37
C ILE A 85 -13.91 -30.55 -16.88
N GLY A 86 -13.23 -30.84 -17.98
CA GLY A 86 -12.19 -30.01 -18.54
C GLY A 86 -12.66 -28.61 -18.94
N THR A 87 -13.83 -28.54 -19.57
CA THR A 87 -14.46 -27.27 -19.95
C THR A 87 -14.77 -26.41 -18.71
N ASN A 88 -15.36 -27.01 -17.66
CA ASN A 88 -15.66 -26.27 -16.44
C ASN A 88 -14.39 -25.84 -15.66
N ILE A 89 -13.35 -26.68 -15.69
CA ILE A 89 -12.06 -26.26 -15.10
C ILE A 89 -11.50 -25.03 -15.83
N GLN A 90 -11.58 -24.97 -17.15
CA GLN A 90 -11.15 -23.79 -17.92
C GLN A 90 -11.95 -22.53 -17.56
N GLU A 91 -13.28 -22.68 -17.40
CA GLU A 91 -14.16 -21.56 -17.08
C GLU A 91 -14.03 -21.07 -15.64
N ILE A 92 -13.88 -22.00 -14.68
CA ILE A 92 -13.83 -21.68 -13.25
C ILE A 92 -12.42 -21.28 -12.83
N CYS A 93 -11.40 -21.96 -13.37
CA CYS A 93 -10.00 -21.78 -13.01
C CYS A 93 -9.15 -21.38 -14.23
N PRO A 94 -9.35 -20.18 -14.81
CA PRO A 94 -8.63 -19.76 -16.02
C PRO A 94 -7.11 -19.71 -15.84
N GLY A 95 -6.62 -19.60 -14.60
CA GLY A 95 -5.19 -19.68 -14.26
C GLY A 95 -4.58 -21.08 -14.33
N LEU A 96 -5.37 -22.13 -14.54
CA LEU A 96 -4.90 -23.53 -14.68
C LEU A 96 -4.60 -23.96 -16.13
N ASN A 97 -4.48 -23.06 -17.04
CA ASN A 97 -4.23 -23.40 -18.44
C ASN A 97 -2.77 -23.88 -18.68
N PRO A 98 -2.50 -24.92 -19.50
CA PRO A 98 -3.49 -25.77 -20.20
C PRO A 98 -4.06 -26.88 -19.30
N VAL A 99 -5.36 -27.06 -19.37
CA VAL A 99 -6.12 -28.08 -18.60
C VAL A 99 -5.58 -29.47 -18.80
N ILE A 100 -5.16 -29.82 -20.02
CA ILE A 100 -4.62 -31.14 -20.39
C ILE A 100 -3.44 -31.58 -19.54
N LYS A 101 -2.55 -30.65 -19.16
CA LYS A 101 -1.39 -30.96 -18.28
C LYS A 101 -1.82 -31.31 -16.85
N LYS A 102 -3.05 -30.98 -16.48
CA LYS A 102 -3.61 -31.25 -15.14
C LYS A 102 -4.47 -32.52 -15.12
N LEU A 103 -5.03 -32.90 -16.24
CA LEU A 103 -5.80 -34.14 -16.40
C LEU A 103 -4.91 -35.21 -17.04
N LEU A 104 -4.53 -36.22 -16.25
CA LEU A 104 -3.77 -37.37 -16.74
C LEU A 104 -4.71 -38.34 -17.42
N LEU A 105 -4.91 -38.19 -18.74
CA LEU A 105 -5.87 -38.97 -19.51
C LEU A 105 -5.22 -40.19 -20.15
N LYS A 106 -5.96 -41.30 -20.19
CA LYS A 106 -5.61 -42.53 -20.90
C LYS A 106 -6.88 -43.08 -21.58
N PRO A 107 -6.82 -43.71 -22.77
CA PRO A 107 -5.62 -43.83 -23.62
C PRO A 107 -5.21 -42.52 -24.32
N VAL A 108 -4.04 -42.49 -24.93
CA VAL A 108 -3.43 -41.26 -25.50
C VAL A 108 -4.27 -40.72 -26.68
N GLU A 109 -4.93 -41.58 -27.46
CA GLU A 109 -5.77 -41.16 -28.57
C GLU A 109 -6.96 -40.26 -28.12
N ARG A 110 -7.48 -40.51 -26.90
CA ARG A 110 -8.52 -39.68 -26.29
C ARG A 110 -8.03 -38.24 -26.02
N ILE A 111 -6.75 -38.07 -25.73
CA ILE A 111 -6.17 -36.77 -25.47
C ILE A 111 -6.30 -35.86 -26.70
N THR A 112 -6.04 -36.37 -27.90
CA THR A 112 -6.05 -35.55 -29.13
C THR A 112 -7.41 -34.97 -29.43
N SER A 113 -8.49 -35.78 -29.31
CA SER A 113 -9.86 -35.33 -29.56
C SER A 113 -10.35 -34.30 -28.53
N LEU A 114 -10.05 -34.53 -27.25
CA LEU A 114 -10.44 -33.64 -26.19
C LEU A 114 -9.59 -32.36 -26.20
N GLN A 115 -8.30 -32.43 -26.56
CA GLN A 115 -7.44 -31.27 -26.71
C GLN A 115 -7.99 -30.30 -27.75
N THR A 116 -8.37 -30.77 -28.92
CA THR A 116 -8.97 -29.96 -29.98
C THR A 116 -10.25 -29.28 -29.50
N LEU A 117 -11.07 -30.00 -28.72
CA LEU A 117 -12.28 -29.43 -28.13
C LEU A 117 -11.99 -28.29 -27.17
N TRP A 118 -11.02 -28.46 -26.28
CA TRP A 118 -10.69 -27.45 -25.29
C TRP A 118 -9.91 -26.27 -25.86
N GLU A 119 -9.04 -26.46 -26.85
CA GLU A 119 -8.34 -25.39 -27.56
C GLU A 119 -9.28 -24.51 -28.38
N ASN A 120 -10.34 -25.09 -28.92
CA ASN A 120 -11.37 -24.37 -29.67
C ASN A 120 -12.51 -23.83 -28.80
N HIS A 121 -12.52 -24.16 -27.50
CA HIS A 121 -13.53 -23.65 -26.59
C HIS A 121 -13.27 -22.17 -26.29
N THR A 122 -14.23 -21.32 -26.65
CA THR A 122 -14.22 -19.91 -26.24
C THR A 122 -14.85 -19.84 -24.85
N PRO A 123 -14.09 -19.50 -23.80
CA PRO A 123 -14.66 -19.39 -22.46
C PRO A 123 -15.81 -18.38 -22.46
N ALA A 124 -16.90 -18.73 -21.80
CA ALA A 124 -17.96 -17.77 -21.50
C ALA A 124 -17.38 -16.60 -20.65
N GLU A 125 -18.03 -15.44 -20.69
CA GLU A 125 -17.62 -14.34 -19.82
C GLU A 125 -17.48 -14.84 -18.38
N ALA A 126 -16.31 -14.56 -17.78
CA ALA A 126 -15.96 -15.09 -16.48
C ALA A 126 -16.90 -14.61 -15.36
N GLY A 127 -17.66 -13.54 -15.60
CA GLY A 127 -18.52 -12.89 -14.61
C GLY A 127 -17.80 -11.83 -13.78
N PRO A 128 -18.48 -11.27 -12.76
CA PRO A 128 -17.92 -10.21 -11.93
C PRO A 128 -16.56 -10.58 -11.33
N CYS A 129 -15.62 -9.65 -11.33
CA CYS A 129 -14.27 -9.85 -10.80
C CYS A 129 -13.59 -11.14 -11.29
N GLY A 130 -13.72 -11.45 -12.57
CA GLY A 130 -13.13 -12.64 -13.18
C GLY A 130 -13.72 -13.95 -12.70
N GLY A 131 -14.97 -13.96 -12.27
CA GLY A 131 -15.66 -15.15 -11.78
C GLY A 131 -15.25 -15.57 -10.38
N PHE A 132 -14.78 -14.66 -9.56
CA PHE A 132 -14.35 -14.94 -8.19
C PHE A 132 -15.38 -15.71 -7.37
N SER A 133 -16.67 -15.37 -7.47
CA SER A 133 -17.74 -16.03 -6.72
C SER A 133 -17.87 -17.52 -7.04
N ARG A 134 -17.65 -17.92 -8.28
CA ARG A 134 -17.64 -19.35 -8.68
C ARG A 134 -16.47 -20.09 -8.04
N LEU A 135 -15.28 -19.50 -8.08
CA LEU A 135 -14.09 -20.06 -7.41
C LEU A 135 -14.32 -20.17 -5.90
N TYR A 136 -14.89 -19.14 -5.30
CA TYR A 136 -15.21 -19.11 -3.87
C TYR A 136 -16.19 -20.24 -3.48
N TRP A 137 -17.23 -20.49 -4.29
CA TRP A 137 -18.14 -21.61 -4.06
C TRP A 137 -17.42 -22.97 -4.12
N CYS A 138 -16.58 -23.18 -5.12
CA CYS A 138 -15.79 -24.41 -5.24
C CYS A 138 -14.88 -24.62 -4.03
N VAL A 139 -14.23 -23.56 -3.56
CA VAL A 139 -13.35 -23.59 -2.40
C VAL A 139 -14.14 -23.88 -1.12
N CYS A 140 -15.28 -23.24 -0.91
CA CYS A 140 -16.14 -23.50 0.23
C CYS A 140 -16.57 -24.97 0.29
N ASP A 141 -16.94 -25.55 -0.84
CA ASP A 141 -17.26 -26.97 -0.93
C ASP A 141 -16.07 -27.87 -0.62
N GLN A 142 -14.90 -27.56 -1.18
CA GLN A 142 -13.67 -28.34 -0.94
C GLN A 142 -13.24 -28.31 0.53
N MET A 143 -13.36 -27.16 1.16
CA MET A 143 -12.94 -26.95 2.55
C MET A 143 -14.03 -27.32 3.56
N ASN A 144 -15.23 -27.65 3.09
CA ASN A 144 -16.42 -27.86 3.92
C ASN A 144 -16.68 -26.66 4.86
N VAL A 145 -16.69 -25.47 4.27
CA VAL A 145 -16.97 -24.18 4.93
C VAL A 145 -18.30 -23.65 4.40
N PRO A 146 -19.15 -23.07 5.25
CA PRO A 146 -20.38 -22.45 4.79
C PRO A 146 -20.08 -21.32 3.80
N TYR A 147 -20.84 -21.28 2.73
CA TYR A 147 -20.81 -20.18 1.80
C TYR A 147 -21.42 -18.91 2.44
N ARG A 148 -20.76 -17.78 2.26
CA ARG A 148 -21.21 -16.47 2.77
C ARG A 148 -21.74 -15.61 1.62
N GLU A 149 -23.03 -15.33 1.63
CA GLU A 149 -23.67 -14.48 0.62
C GLU A 149 -23.13 -13.04 0.63
N GLU A 150 -22.76 -12.53 1.80
CA GLU A 150 -22.15 -11.20 1.94
C GLU A 150 -20.83 -11.07 1.18
N VAL A 151 -19.99 -12.10 1.18
CA VAL A 151 -18.73 -12.12 0.43
C VAL A 151 -18.99 -12.02 -1.06
N GLN A 152 -19.94 -12.81 -1.56
CA GLN A 152 -20.34 -12.75 -2.97
C GLN A 152 -20.89 -11.37 -3.32
N TRP A 153 -21.77 -10.82 -2.49
CA TRP A 153 -22.38 -9.54 -2.75
C TRP A 153 -21.33 -8.42 -2.80
N ASP A 154 -20.40 -8.39 -1.85
CA ASP A 154 -19.32 -7.41 -1.80
C ASP A 154 -18.44 -7.49 -3.06
N VAL A 155 -18.07 -8.70 -3.49
CA VAL A 155 -17.24 -8.87 -4.67
C VAL A 155 -17.99 -8.53 -5.96
N ASP A 156 -19.19 -9.04 -6.12
CA ASP A 156 -19.98 -8.87 -7.36
C ASP A 156 -20.51 -7.43 -7.53
N THR A 157 -20.56 -6.62 -6.47
CA THR A 157 -21.08 -5.24 -6.51
C THR A 157 -20.03 -4.20 -6.16
N ILE A 158 -19.48 -4.20 -4.94
CA ILE A 158 -18.59 -3.16 -4.45
C ILE A 158 -17.23 -3.22 -5.17
N TYR A 159 -16.56 -4.36 -5.12
CA TYR A 159 -15.26 -4.53 -5.77
C TYR A 159 -15.33 -4.33 -7.28
N LEU A 160 -16.38 -4.84 -7.91
CA LEU A 160 -16.59 -4.64 -9.35
C LEU A 160 -16.77 -3.16 -9.70
N SER A 161 -17.54 -2.41 -8.89
CA SER A 161 -17.80 -0.99 -9.15
C SER A 161 -16.57 -0.11 -8.91
N GLN A 162 -15.73 -0.47 -7.95
CA GLN A 162 -14.50 0.27 -7.64
C GLN A 162 -13.37 0.01 -8.64
N ASP A 163 -13.36 -1.14 -9.30
CA ASP A 163 -12.32 -1.59 -10.25
C ASP A 163 -10.88 -1.46 -9.73
N THR A 164 -10.68 -1.58 -8.43
CA THR A 164 -9.36 -1.44 -7.80
C THR A 164 -8.46 -2.64 -8.02
N ARG A 165 -9.03 -3.78 -8.37
CA ARG A 165 -8.38 -5.09 -8.53
C ARG A 165 -7.61 -5.57 -7.29
N GLU A 166 -7.90 -5.00 -6.15
CA GLU A 166 -7.34 -5.36 -4.86
C GLU A 166 -8.37 -6.13 -4.04
N LEU A 167 -8.00 -7.31 -3.55
CA LEU A 167 -8.76 -7.99 -2.50
C LEU A 167 -8.19 -7.57 -1.16
N CYS A 168 -8.95 -6.79 -0.41
CA CYS A 168 -8.61 -6.33 0.92
C CYS A 168 -9.25 -7.24 1.97
N LEU A 169 -8.45 -8.10 2.62
CA LEU A 169 -8.98 -9.00 3.66
C LEU A 169 -9.52 -8.25 4.88
N GLN A 170 -9.16 -6.98 5.05
CA GLN A 170 -9.67 -6.11 6.10
C GLN A 170 -11.21 -6.00 6.07
N ASP A 171 -11.80 -6.07 4.88
CA ASP A 171 -13.24 -5.95 4.69
C ASP A 171 -13.99 -7.16 5.28
N PHE A 172 -13.28 -8.28 5.49
CA PHE A 172 -13.85 -9.55 5.93
C PHE A 172 -13.37 -10.03 7.31
N ILE A 173 -12.62 -9.21 8.05
CA ILE A 173 -12.05 -9.63 9.36
C ILE A 173 -13.11 -9.88 10.45
N HIS A 174 -14.35 -9.47 10.23
CA HIS A 174 -15.48 -9.78 11.10
C HIS A 174 -15.95 -11.24 10.97
N LEU A 175 -15.51 -11.94 9.91
CA LEU A 175 -15.79 -13.35 9.68
C LEU A 175 -14.81 -14.26 10.42
N ASP A 176 -15.14 -15.55 10.51
CA ASP A 176 -14.29 -16.55 11.12
C ASP A 176 -13.02 -16.82 10.28
N ASN A 177 -11.98 -17.33 10.93
CA ASN A 177 -10.72 -17.67 10.26
C ASN A 177 -10.92 -18.66 9.08
N ARG A 178 -11.83 -19.61 9.20
CA ARG A 178 -12.15 -20.54 8.11
C ARG A 178 -12.76 -19.86 6.90
N ASP A 179 -13.58 -18.84 7.12
CA ASP A 179 -14.13 -18.02 6.02
C ASP A 179 -13.01 -17.23 5.31
N LEU A 180 -12.08 -16.64 6.06
CA LEU A 180 -10.92 -15.94 5.49
C LEU A 180 -10.02 -16.88 4.67
N LEU A 181 -9.85 -18.13 5.12
CA LEU A 181 -9.13 -19.14 4.37
C LEU A 181 -9.78 -19.43 3.02
N ALA A 182 -11.10 -19.58 2.99
CA ALA A 182 -11.85 -19.83 1.76
C ALA A 182 -11.79 -18.64 0.79
N ILE A 183 -11.95 -17.42 1.30
CA ILE A 183 -11.83 -16.19 0.49
C ILE A 183 -10.44 -16.09 -0.15
N THR A 184 -9.40 -16.33 0.65
CA THR A 184 -8.00 -16.26 0.19
C THR A 184 -7.71 -17.37 -0.83
N ALA A 185 -8.18 -18.58 -0.60
CA ALA A 185 -7.96 -19.71 -1.50
C ALA A 185 -8.56 -19.50 -2.90
N ALA A 186 -9.66 -18.74 -2.99
CA ALA A 186 -10.25 -18.39 -4.29
C ALA A 186 -9.32 -17.56 -5.18
N LEU A 187 -8.30 -16.90 -4.63
CA LEU A 187 -7.30 -16.16 -5.41
C LEU A 187 -6.27 -17.07 -6.10
N GLU A 188 -6.13 -18.34 -5.73
CA GLU A 188 -5.10 -19.22 -6.30
C GLU A 188 -5.17 -19.26 -7.84
N PHE A 189 -6.35 -19.20 -8.40
CA PHE A 189 -6.61 -19.32 -9.84
C PHE A 189 -7.39 -18.15 -10.43
N ASN A 190 -7.79 -17.18 -9.63
CA ASN A 190 -8.48 -15.97 -10.12
C ASN A 190 -7.54 -15.14 -11.01
N GLN A 191 -8.05 -14.61 -12.11
CA GLN A 191 -7.27 -13.84 -13.10
C GLN A 191 -7.66 -12.35 -13.13
N TRP A 192 -8.46 -11.89 -12.19
CA TRP A 192 -8.89 -10.49 -12.12
C TRP A 192 -8.18 -9.71 -11.02
N PHE A 193 -8.14 -10.26 -9.80
CA PHE A 193 -7.44 -9.62 -8.69
C PHE A 193 -5.92 -9.68 -8.90
N ILE A 194 -5.28 -8.52 -8.80
CA ILE A 194 -3.81 -8.38 -8.93
C ILE A 194 -3.13 -8.11 -7.59
N LYS A 195 -3.89 -7.70 -6.57
CA LYS A 195 -3.37 -7.33 -5.26
C LYS A 195 -4.15 -8.02 -4.14
N LEU A 196 -3.40 -8.53 -3.17
CA LEU A 196 -3.90 -9.02 -1.90
C LEU A 196 -3.32 -8.17 -0.77
N SER A 197 -4.17 -7.63 0.09
CA SER A 197 -3.73 -6.82 1.23
C SER A 197 -4.46 -7.16 2.52
N ILE A 198 -3.72 -7.05 3.61
CA ILE A 198 -4.24 -7.01 4.98
C ILE A 198 -3.25 -6.25 5.86
N LYS A 199 -3.76 -5.42 6.78
CA LYS A 199 -2.97 -4.60 7.69
C LYS A 199 -3.54 -4.69 9.11
N ASP A 200 -2.69 -4.50 10.11
CA ASP A 200 -3.09 -4.39 11.51
C ASP A 200 -3.99 -5.54 12.01
N PHE A 201 -3.73 -6.73 11.52
CA PHE A 201 -4.49 -7.94 11.84
C PHE A 201 -3.54 -9.12 12.01
N LYS A 202 -3.57 -9.77 13.18
CA LYS A 202 -2.71 -10.94 13.43
C LYS A 202 -3.18 -12.15 12.64
N LEU A 203 -2.40 -12.57 11.67
CA LEU A 203 -2.68 -13.75 10.87
C LEU A 203 -2.49 -15.04 11.66
N SER A 204 -3.40 -15.99 11.49
CA SER A 204 -3.23 -17.36 11.93
C SER A 204 -2.18 -18.09 11.08
N ALA A 205 -1.61 -19.18 11.62
CA ALA A 205 -0.67 -20.00 10.84
C ALA A 205 -1.32 -20.56 9.57
N ASP A 206 -2.55 -21.02 9.66
CA ASP A 206 -3.30 -21.57 8.53
C ASP A 206 -3.54 -20.52 7.43
N LEU A 207 -3.87 -19.29 7.83
CA LEU A 207 -4.09 -18.21 6.88
C LEU A 207 -2.77 -17.77 6.22
N CYS A 208 -1.67 -17.73 6.97
CA CYS A 208 -0.34 -17.53 6.40
C CYS A 208 -0.01 -18.59 5.35
N ASP A 209 -0.24 -19.88 5.67
CA ASP A 209 0.02 -20.98 4.75
C ASP A 209 -0.90 -20.89 3.51
N GLN A 210 -2.15 -20.45 3.65
CA GLN A 210 -3.05 -20.23 2.53
C GLN A 210 -2.60 -19.06 1.64
N ILE A 211 -2.14 -17.95 2.21
CA ILE A 211 -1.55 -16.84 1.46
C ILE A 211 -0.32 -17.31 0.67
N LEU A 212 0.54 -18.12 1.29
CA LEU A 212 1.71 -18.70 0.65
C LEU A 212 1.34 -19.66 -0.50
N ARG A 213 0.23 -20.37 -0.38
CA ARG A 213 -0.32 -21.18 -1.50
C ARG A 213 -0.73 -20.30 -2.67
N VAL A 214 -1.36 -19.16 -2.42
CA VAL A 214 -1.67 -18.18 -3.47
C VAL A 214 -0.39 -17.70 -4.15
N VAL A 215 0.64 -17.32 -3.39
CA VAL A 215 1.94 -16.91 -3.93
C VAL A 215 2.57 -18.01 -4.80
N SER A 216 2.46 -19.29 -4.36
CA SER A 216 3.04 -20.43 -5.07
C SER A 216 2.30 -20.83 -6.35
N ARG A 217 1.08 -20.35 -6.56
CA ARG A 217 0.20 -20.80 -7.66
C ARG A 217 -0.32 -19.69 -8.56
N SER A 218 -0.56 -18.50 -8.01
CA SER A 218 -1.14 -17.41 -8.78
C SER A 218 -0.21 -16.95 -9.90
N THR A 219 -0.77 -16.81 -11.08
CA THR A 219 -0.11 -16.22 -12.26
C THR A 219 -0.56 -14.77 -12.47
N LYS A 220 -1.37 -14.22 -11.57
CA LYS A 220 -1.97 -12.89 -11.69
C LYS A 220 -1.63 -11.95 -10.54
N LEU A 221 -1.27 -12.47 -9.37
CA LEU A 221 -0.92 -11.65 -8.23
C LEU A 221 0.36 -10.85 -8.50
N GLU A 222 0.23 -9.53 -8.56
CA GLU A 222 1.31 -8.57 -8.79
C GLU A 222 1.80 -7.93 -7.50
N GLU A 223 0.90 -7.76 -6.52
CA GLU A 223 1.17 -7.04 -5.28
C GLU A 223 0.70 -7.82 -4.05
N LEU A 224 1.54 -7.88 -3.04
CA LEU A 224 1.23 -8.48 -1.73
C LEU A 224 1.59 -7.51 -0.62
N THR A 225 0.61 -7.15 0.21
CA THR A 225 0.78 -6.29 1.39
C THR A 225 0.30 -7.01 2.63
N LEU A 226 1.21 -7.29 3.57
CA LEU A 226 0.94 -7.98 4.83
C LEU A 226 1.53 -7.16 5.99
N ASP A 227 1.05 -5.94 6.18
CA ASP A 227 1.65 -4.98 7.10
C ASP A 227 1.12 -5.18 8.53
N ASN A 228 2.01 -5.26 9.51
CA ASN A 228 1.66 -5.44 10.92
C ASN A 228 0.71 -6.64 11.15
N THR A 229 1.11 -7.80 10.67
CA THR A 229 0.30 -9.02 10.69
C THR A 229 0.88 -10.14 11.53
N GLY A 230 1.89 -9.84 12.35
CA GLY A 230 2.51 -10.77 13.29
C GLY A 230 3.45 -11.78 12.64
N LEU A 231 3.96 -11.49 11.45
CA LEU A 231 4.90 -12.36 10.74
C LEU A 231 6.29 -12.31 11.39
N LYS A 232 7.01 -13.43 11.27
CA LYS A 232 8.39 -13.60 11.77
C LYS A 232 9.30 -14.14 10.66
N SER A 233 10.55 -14.39 10.99
CA SER A 233 11.56 -14.88 10.04
C SER A 233 11.20 -16.22 9.38
N ASP A 234 10.44 -17.08 10.04
CA ASP A 234 9.94 -18.34 9.46
C ASP A 234 8.98 -18.11 8.29
N PHE A 235 8.17 -17.05 8.34
CA PHE A 235 7.34 -16.66 7.19
C PHE A 235 8.19 -16.31 5.98
N ALA A 236 9.27 -15.55 6.15
CA ALA A 236 10.19 -15.21 5.06
C ALA A 236 10.79 -16.48 4.40
N GLN A 237 11.13 -17.47 5.19
CA GLN A 237 11.61 -18.78 4.71
C GLN A 237 10.56 -19.47 3.84
N LYS A 238 9.35 -19.58 4.33
CA LYS A 238 8.22 -20.19 3.60
C LYS A 238 7.85 -19.41 2.34
N PHE A 239 7.91 -18.08 2.41
CA PHE A 239 7.66 -17.20 1.27
C PHE A 239 8.68 -17.41 0.14
N ALA A 240 9.96 -17.53 0.48
CA ALA A 240 11.01 -17.84 -0.49
C ALA A 240 10.77 -19.19 -1.18
N VAL A 241 10.35 -20.20 -0.43
CA VAL A 241 9.98 -21.52 -0.99
C VAL A 241 8.77 -21.39 -1.91
N ALA A 242 7.73 -20.66 -1.51
CA ALA A 242 6.54 -20.46 -2.34
C ALA A 242 6.85 -19.77 -3.66
N LEU A 243 7.68 -18.74 -3.65
CA LEU A 243 8.15 -18.07 -4.88
C LEU A 243 8.93 -19.02 -5.79
N SER A 244 9.80 -19.86 -5.23
CA SER A 244 10.58 -20.83 -6.02
C SER A 244 9.71 -21.88 -6.71
N GLN A 245 8.54 -22.17 -6.17
CA GLN A 245 7.56 -23.11 -6.74
C GLN A 245 6.73 -22.50 -7.87
N ASN A 246 6.75 -21.17 -8.03
CA ASN A 246 5.95 -20.48 -9.05
C ASN A 246 6.84 -19.75 -10.08
N PRO A 247 7.30 -20.45 -11.11
CA PRO A 247 8.14 -19.82 -12.16
C PRO A 247 7.36 -18.79 -13.00
N ASN A 248 6.03 -18.81 -12.95
CA ASN A 248 5.16 -17.89 -13.68
C ASN A 248 4.63 -16.74 -12.79
N SER A 249 5.23 -16.54 -11.63
CA SER A 249 4.88 -15.42 -10.75
C SER A 249 5.13 -14.09 -11.45
N VAL A 250 4.14 -13.20 -11.36
CA VAL A 250 4.22 -11.81 -11.84
C VAL A 250 4.37 -10.81 -10.70
N LEU A 251 4.64 -11.30 -9.49
CA LEU A 251 4.82 -10.48 -8.31
C LEU A 251 5.98 -9.49 -8.49
N HIS A 252 5.71 -8.21 -8.29
CA HIS A 252 6.70 -7.15 -8.39
C HIS A 252 6.65 -6.13 -7.25
N THR A 253 5.62 -6.21 -6.39
CA THR A 253 5.42 -5.29 -5.25
C THR A 253 5.17 -6.10 -3.99
N LEU A 254 6.01 -5.88 -2.99
CA LEU A 254 5.95 -6.58 -1.70
C LEU A 254 6.06 -5.59 -0.55
N SER A 255 5.09 -5.64 0.37
CA SER A 255 5.18 -4.97 1.66
C SER A 255 4.98 -5.97 2.80
N LEU A 256 5.96 -6.04 3.68
CA LEU A 256 5.95 -6.82 4.92
C LEU A 256 6.24 -5.91 6.12
N ALA A 257 5.88 -4.64 6.04
CA ALA A 257 6.17 -3.62 7.04
C ALA A 257 5.62 -4.00 8.43
N ASN A 258 6.30 -3.54 9.48
CA ASN A 258 5.89 -3.75 10.87
C ASN A 258 5.75 -5.25 11.26
N ASN A 259 6.60 -6.10 10.71
CA ASN A 259 6.72 -7.50 11.10
C ASN A 259 8.15 -7.78 11.59
N CYS A 260 8.32 -8.67 12.54
CA CYS A 260 9.63 -9.00 13.11
C CYS A 260 10.36 -10.06 12.29
N LEU A 261 10.85 -9.68 11.10
CA LEU A 261 11.53 -10.59 10.17
C LEU A 261 12.98 -10.87 10.58
N GLU A 262 13.64 -9.88 11.20
CA GLU A 262 15.05 -9.94 11.62
C GLU A 262 16.02 -10.18 10.45
N ASP A 263 17.30 -10.20 10.73
CA ASP A 263 18.33 -10.41 9.71
C ASP A 263 18.24 -11.77 9.02
N LYS A 264 17.75 -12.78 9.73
CA LYS A 264 17.50 -14.11 9.15
C LYS A 264 16.49 -14.07 8.01
N GLY A 265 15.42 -13.29 8.18
CA GLY A 265 14.44 -13.08 7.12
C GLY A 265 15.03 -12.33 5.91
N ALA A 266 15.88 -11.33 6.15
CA ALA A 266 16.54 -10.57 5.08
C ALA A 266 17.42 -11.44 4.19
N VAL A 267 18.19 -12.36 4.78
CA VAL A 267 19.06 -13.30 4.05
C VAL A 267 18.25 -14.13 3.05
N VAL A 268 17.15 -14.69 3.51
CA VAL A 268 16.30 -15.56 2.68
C VAL A 268 15.58 -14.76 1.60
N LEU A 269 15.04 -13.59 1.96
CA LEU A 269 14.35 -12.71 1.01
C LEU A 269 15.28 -12.23 -0.09
N SER A 270 16.52 -11.87 0.22
CA SER A 270 17.51 -11.44 -0.78
C SER A 270 17.66 -12.46 -1.90
N SER A 271 17.84 -13.72 -1.56
CA SER A 271 17.96 -14.80 -2.54
C SER A 271 16.69 -15.03 -3.35
N ALA A 272 15.53 -14.92 -2.73
CA ALA A 272 14.24 -15.15 -3.40
C ALA A 272 13.88 -13.99 -4.35
N LEU A 273 14.04 -12.76 -3.89
CA LEU A 273 13.63 -11.56 -4.65
C LEU A 273 14.52 -11.32 -5.88
N SER A 274 15.79 -11.75 -5.84
CA SER A 274 16.69 -11.66 -7.00
C SER A 274 16.25 -12.52 -8.18
N LYS A 275 15.44 -13.54 -7.95
CA LYS A 275 14.97 -14.50 -8.97
C LYS A 275 13.62 -14.12 -9.60
N LEU A 276 12.98 -13.07 -9.11
CA LEU A 276 11.70 -12.63 -9.68
C LEU A 276 11.87 -12.13 -11.11
N THR A 277 11.04 -12.65 -12.00
CA THR A 277 10.84 -12.17 -13.37
C THR A 277 9.41 -11.66 -13.47
N PRO A 278 9.12 -10.41 -13.54
CA PRO A 278 9.75 -9.30 -14.26
C PRO A 278 10.70 -8.41 -13.42
N GLY A 279 11.09 -8.81 -12.26
CA GLY A 279 11.90 -8.02 -11.35
C GLY A 279 11.06 -7.26 -10.31
N LEU A 280 11.62 -7.07 -9.13
CA LEU A 280 10.98 -6.35 -8.05
C LEU A 280 10.96 -4.85 -8.35
N LYS A 281 9.79 -4.21 -8.25
CA LYS A 281 9.59 -2.78 -8.48
C LYS A 281 9.41 -1.99 -7.19
N GLN A 282 8.69 -2.55 -6.21
CA GLN A 282 8.41 -1.88 -4.94
C GLN A 282 8.67 -2.84 -3.79
N LEU A 283 9.41 -2.36 -2.79
CA LEU A 283 9.73 -3.10 -1.59
C LEU A 283 9.56 -2.20 -0.36
N ASP A 284 8.70 -2.62 0.56
CA ASP A 284 8.56 -2.02 1.87
C ASP A 284 8.87 -3.06 2.96
N LEU A 285 10.01 -2.88 3.60
CA LEU A 285 10.45 -3.63 4.78
C LEU A 285 10.68 -2.70 5.97
N SER A 286 9.90 -1.64 6.06
CA SER A 286 9.97 -0.71 7.19
C SER A 286 9.62 -1.40 8.50
N LYS A 287 10.35 -1.06 9.57
CA LYS A 287 10.14 -1.60 10.93
C LYS A 287 10.07 -3.13 10.97
N THR A 288 11.03 -3.78 10.34
CA THR A 288 11.10 -5.26 10.30
C THR A 288 12.24 -5.83 11.14
N SER A 289 12.79 -5.04 12.06
CA SER A 289 13.87 -5.42 12.98
C SER A 289 15.15 -5.83 12.28
N LEU A 290 15.46 -5.17 11.15
CA LEU A 290 16.71 -5.39 10.45
C LEU A 290 17.84 -4.56 11.08
N SER A 291 19.01 -5.16 11.21
CA SER A 291 20.26 -4.46 11.49
C SER A 291 20.93 -4.00 10.19
N ALA A 292 22.03 -3.24 10.33
CA ALA A 292 22.87 -2.86 9.19
C ALA A 292 23.34 -4.08 8.40
N LYS A 293 23.70 -5.17 9.07
CA LYS A 293 24.11 -6.44 8.42
C LYS A 293 23.00 -7.05 7.60
N GLY A 294 21.78 -7.13 8.14
CA GLY A 294 20.62 -7.65 7.44
C GLY A 294 20.27 -6.82 6.20
N VAL A 295 20.29 -5.50 6.31
CA VAL A 295 20.06 -4.59 5.17
C VAL A 295 21.16 -4.75 4.12
N ASN A 296 22.42 -4.90 4.52
CA ASN A 296 23.53 -5.11 3.59
C ASN A 296 23.35 -6.39 2.77
N VAL A 297 22.96 -7.49 3.41
CA VAL A 297 22.67 -8.74 2.69
C VAL A 297 21.47 -8.58 1.75
N LEU A 298 20.41 -7.93 2.23
CA LEU A 298 19.24 -7.66 1.39
C LEU A 298 19.60 -6.81 0.16
N ALA A 299 20.43 -5.79 0.34
CA ALA A 299 20.83 -4.88 -0.73
C ALA A 299 21.62 -5.56 -1.88
N GLN A 300 22.16 -6.75 -1.66
CA GLN A 300 22.82 -7.52 -2.72
C GLN A 300 21.89 -7.83 -3.89
N CYS A 301 20.59 -8.01 -3.65
CA CYS A 301 19.63 -8.29 -4.71
C CYS A 301 19.17 -7.04 -5.46
N PHE A 302 19.37 -5.83 -4.94
CA PHE A 302 18.79 -4.61 -5.53
C PHE A 302 19.32 -4.31 -6.93
N SER A 303 20.57 -4.63 -7.22
CA SER A 303 21.16 -4.43 -8.55
C SER A 303 20.52 -5.29 -9.65
N SER A 304 19.91 -6.41 -9.28
CA SER A 304 19.20 -7.31 -10.21
C SER A 304 17.71 -7.00 -10.33
N THR A 305 17.24 -5.93 -9.70
CA THR A 305 15.84 -5.53 -9.67
C THR A 305 15.60 -4.25 -10.45
N SER A 306 14.32 -3.91 -10.66
CA SER A 306 13.90 -2.65 -11.28
C SER A 306 13.23 -1.74 -10.24
N LEU A 307 13.80 -1.64 -9.05
CA LEU A 307 13.22 -0.90 -7.93
C LEU A 307 12.95 0.55 -8.30
N THR A 308 11.69 0.95 -8.11
CA THR A 308 11.21 2.33 -8.20
C THR A 308 10.87 2.89 -6.82
N HIS A 309 10.48 2.03 -5.88
CA HIS A 309 10.12 2.40 -4.52
C HIS A 309 10.83 1.48 -3.53
N LEU A 310 11.59 2.07 -2.62
CA LEU A 310 12.30 1.37 -1.56
C LEU A 310 12.03 2.05 -0.22
N ASN A 311 11.45 1.32 0.73
CA ASN A 311 11.22 1.76 2.09
C ASN A 311 11.90 0.79 3.08
N LEU A 312 12.94 1.27 3.74
CA LEU A 312 13.69 0.58 4.80
C LEU A 312 13.62 1.32 6.13
N SER A 313 12.67 2.26 6.28
CA SER A 313 12.53 3.09 7.46
C SER A 313 12.33 2.27 8.74
N GLY A 314 12.73 2.83 9.88
CA GLY A 314 12.55 2.20 11.18
C GLY A 314 13.42 0.95 11.44
N ASN A 315 14.37 0.66 10.56
CA ASN A 315 15.42 -0.34 10.77
C ASN A 315 16.72 0.35 11.18
N THR A 316 17.66 -0.38 11.75
CA THR A 316 18.92 0.20 12.21
C THR A 316 19.95 0.22 11.09
N LEU A 317 20.20 1.41 10.52
CA LEU A 317 21.20 1.62 9.46
C LEU A 317 22.42 2.39 9.96
N ARG A 318 22.67 2.35 11.25
CA ARG A 318 23.79 3.05 11.88
C ARG A 318 25.13 2.42 11.49
N GLY A 319 26.09 3.27 11.15
CA GLY A 319 27.44 2.86 10.79
C GLY A 319 27.67 2.74 9.28
N ASP A 320 28.87 2.29 8.91
CA ASP A 320 29.31 2.22 7.51
C ASP A 320 29.17 0.79 6.93
N ASP A 321 28.54 -0.13 7.67
CA ASP A 321 28.47 -1.56 7.38
C ASP A 321 27.42 -1.95 6.32
N ILE A 322 27.09 -1.03 5.40
CA ILE A 322 26.06 -1.24 4.37
C ILE A 322 26.60 -0.89 2.96
N PRO A 323 27.78 -1.44 2.57
CA PRO A 323 28.38 -1.09 1.29
C PRO A 323 27.53 -1.46 0.08
N HIS A 324 26.73 -2.53 0.15
CA HIS A 324 25.86 -2.92 -0.96
C HIS A 324 24.71 -1.94 -1.21
N LEU A 325 24.15 -1.34 -0.15
CA LEU A 325 23.13 -0.29 -0.29
C LEU A 325 23.74 0.96 -0.94
N TRP A 326 24.90 1.41 -0.45
CA TRP A 326 25.58 2.57 -1.01
C TRP A 326 26.03 2.32 -2.46
N SER A 327 26.49 1.12 -2.77
CA SER A 327 26.82 0.73 -4.14
C SER A 327 25.60 0.79 -5.06
N PHE A 328 24.46 0.25 -4.64
CA PHE A 328 23.21 0.32 -5.39
C PHE A 328 22.78 1.77 -5.64
N LEU A 329 22.77 2.62 -4.61
CA LEU A 329 22.38 4.03 -4.74
C LEU A 329 23.35 4.85 -5.59
N SER A 330 24.62 4.43 -5.65
CA SER A 330 25.67 5.11 -6.42
C SER A 330 25.71 4.69 -7.90
N GLN A 331 24.98 3.66 -8.28
CA GLN A 331 24.84 3.20 -9.66
C GLN A 331 23.55 3.77 -10.28
N SER A 332 23.50 3.83 -11.61
CA SER A 332 22.27 4.23 -12.30
C SER A 332 21.13 3.28 -11.95
N ASN A 333 20.04 3.82 -11.48
CA ASN A 333 18.85 3.09 -11.06
C ASN A 333 17.56 3.87 -11.42
N CYS A 334 16.42 3.26 -11.17
CA CYS A 334 15.09 3.81 -11.48
C CYS A 334 14.33 4.29 -10.24
N LEU A 335 14.99 4.54 -9.11
CA LEU A 335 14.32 4.97 -7.88
C LEU A 335 13.56 6.28 -8.07
N HIS A 336 12.27 6.25 -7.70
CA HIS A 336 11.39 7.40 -7.59
C HIS A 336 11.16 7.78 -6.12
N THR A 337 11.06 6.79 -5.25
CA THR A 337 10.83 6.98 -3.82
C THR A 337 11.86 6.20 -3.01
N LEU A 338 12.54 6.91 -2.11
CA LEU A 338 13.45 6.34 -1.14
C LEU A 338 13.09 6.83 0.26
N ASP A 339 12.77 5.90 1.15
CA ASP A 339 12.50 6.17 2.56
C ASP A 339 13.48 5.40 3.45
N LEU A 340 14.39 6.13 4.06
CA LEU A 340 15.37 5.65 5.05
C LEU A 340 15.18 6.36 6.40
N SER A 341 13.98 6.87 6.66
CA SER A 341 13.67 7.60 7.89
C SER A 341 13.76 6.71 9.13
N ASN A 342 13.96 7.31 10.29
CA ASN A 342 14.05 6.62 11.58
C ASN A 342 15.03 5.42 11.60
N SER A 343 16.15 5.56 10.91
CA SER A 343 17.12 4.47 10.74
C SER A 343 18.52 4.83 11.23
N GLU A 344 18.72 6.05 11.72
CA GLU A 344 20.04 6.58 12.10
C GLU A 344 21.07 6.49 10.96
N CYS A 345 20.64 6.50 9.70
CA CYS A 345 21.57 6.49 8.56
C CYS A 345 22.35 7.79 8.45
N SER A 346 23.56 7.71 7.90
CA SER A 346 24.41 8.88 7.66
C SER A 346 23.87 9.67 6.47
N LEU A 347 23.42 10.91 6.74
CA LEU A 347 22.86 11.81 5.73
C LEU A 347 23.88 12.15 4.64
N ASP A 348 25.14 12.35 5.01
CA ASP A 348 26.25 12.66 4.09
C ASP A 348 26.52 11.50 3.12
N LEU A 349 26.55 10.26 3.62
CA LEU A 349 26.74 9.07 2.77
C LEU A 349 25.57 8.84 1.82
N VAL A 350 24.36 9.03 2.30
CA VAL A 350 23.15 8.90 1.45
C VAL A 350 23.22 9.91 0.30
N CYS A 351 23.41 11.20 0.59
CA CYS A 351 23.46 12.23 -0.46
C CYS A 351 24.66 12.06 -1.40
N ALA A 352 25.82 11.66 -0.89
CA ALA A 352 26.99 11.37 -1.72
C ALA A 352 26.75 10.19 -2.68
N SER A 353 26.04 9.16 -2.21
CA SER A 353 25.68 8.01 -3.04
C SER A 353 24.63 8.39 -4.09
N LEU A 354 23.58 9.09 -3.68
CA LEU A 354 22.51 9.54 -4.59
C LEU A 354 23.03 10.47 -5.69
N LEU A 355 23.98 11.32 -5.40
CA LEU A 355 24.62 12.21 -6.37
C LEU A 355 25.25 11.44 -7.54
N ARG A 356 25.77 10.23 -7.29
CA ARG A 356 26.42 9.41 -8.32
C ARG A 356 25.44 8.61 -9.17
N GLY A 357 24.28 8.22 -8.62
CA GLY A 357 23.42 7.24 -9.26
C GLY A 357 21.94 7.63 -9.41
N SER A 358 21.31 8.10 -8.35
CA SER A 358 19.84 8.20 -8.26
C SER A 358 19.27 9.61 -8.54
N PHE A 359 20.01 10.51 -9.11
CA PHE A 359 19.63 11.92 -9.22
C PHE A 359 18.58 12.22 -10.31
N LYS A 360 18.36 11.31 -11.27
CA LYS A 360 17.48 11.56 -12.43
C LYS A 360 15.99 11.40 -12.14
N HIS A 361 15.61 10.32 -11.46
CA HIS A 361 14.21 9.90 -11.33
C HIS A 361 13.66 10.07 -9.92
N LEU A 362 14.50 10.33 -8.94
CA LEU A 362 14.10 10.44 -7.54
C LEU A 362 13.19 11.65 -7.34
N THR A 363 11.96 11.39 -6.90
CA THR A 363 10.93 12.42 -6.63
C THR A 363 10.63 12.59 -5.16
N VAL A 364 10.70 11.51 -4.37
CA VAL A 364 10.43 11.51 -2.94
C VAL A 364 11.64 10.96 -2.18
N LEU A 365 12.19 11.79 -1.31
CA LEU A 365 13.31 11.44 -0.43
C LEU A 365 12.93 11.72 1.01
N ASN A 366 12.74 10.66 1.80
CA ASN A 366 12.47 10.76 3.23
C ASN A 366 13.67 10.25 4.03
N LEU A 367 14.34 11.19 4.69
CA LEU A 367 15.51 10.97 5.55
C LEU A 367 15.26 11.51 6.97
N ALA A 368 14.01 11.56 7.41
CA ALA A 368 13.65 12.02 8.73
C ALA A 368 14.41 11.26 9.82
N ARG A 369 14.82 11.96 10.87
CA ARG A 369 15.58 11.39 11.99
C ARG A 369 16.84 10.63 11.57
N SER A 370 17.51 11.15 10.56
CA SER A 370 18.85 10.72 10.15
C SER A 370 19.93 11.37 11.02
N VAL A 371 21.15 10.87 10.91
CA VAL A 371 22.31 11.38 11.63
C VAL A 371 23.23 12.11 10.67
N PHE A 372 23.73 13.24 11.07
CA PHE A 372 24.77 13.98 10.37
C PHE A 372 26.12 13.69 11.03
N ASN A 373 27.04 13.02 10.36
CA ASN A 373 28.34 12.65 10.90
C ASN A 373 29.39 13.78 10.82
N TYR A 374 28.90 15.01 10.76
CA TYR A 374 29.76 16.19 10.69
C TYR A 374 30.37 16.55 12.06
N LYS A 375 31.68 16.64 12.11
CA LYS A 375 32.40 17.11 13.28
C LYS A 375 32.70 18.61 13.11
N LYS A 376 32.24 19.41 14.06
CA LYS A 376 32.53 20.84 14.07
C LYS A 376 34.05 21.10 13.96
N GLY A 377 34.45 21.90 12.99
CA GLY A 377 35.87 22.21 12.69
C GLY A 377 36.46 21.42 11.53
N LYS A 378 35.72 20.48 10.89
CA LYS A 378 36.08 19.89 9.60
C LYS A 378 35.35 20.61 8.47
N GLU A 379 35.90 20.50 7.25
CA GLU A 379 35.22 21.01 6.06
C GLU A 379 33.89 20.28 5.86
N PHE A 380 32.84 21.05 5.54
CA PHE A 380 31.51 20.49 5.28
C PHE A 380 31.52 19.73 3.94
N PRO A 381 30.91 18.52 3.84
CA PRO A 381 30.91 17.75 2.62
C PRO A 381 30.26 18.49 1.44
N SER A 382 31.02 18.77 0.40
CA SER A 382 30.52 19.45 -0.80
C SER A 382 29.46 18.65 -1.56
N SER A 383 29.48 17.32 -1.44
CA SER A 383 28.52 16.41 -2.08
C SER A 383 27.07 16.67 -1.65
N PHE A 384 26.86 17.14 -0.43
CA PHE A 384 25.52 17.47 0.08
C PHE A 384 24.88 18.61 -0.73
N LYS A 385 25.58 19.72 -0.90
CA LYS A 385 25.12 20.83 -1.75
C LYS A 385 24.99 20.42 -3.21
N GLN A 386 25.99 19.69 -3.73
CA GLN A 386 26.02 19.22 -5.12
C GLN A 386 24.83 18.34 -5.46
N PHE A 387 24.43 17.45 -4.55
CA PHE A 387 23.24 16.62 -4.77
C PHE A 387 21.98 17.47 -4.98
N PHE A 388 21.69 18.41 -4.08
CA PHE A 388 20.49 19.24 -4.20
C PHE A 388 20.55 20.22 -5.38
N SER A 389 21.73 20.62 -5.83
CA SER A 389 21.88 21.47 -7.02
C SER A 389 21.81 20.70 -8.33
N SER A 390 22.02 19.38 -8.33
CA SER A 390 22.12 18.54 -9.54
C SER A 390 20.92 17.64 -9.77
N THR A 391 20.15 17.31 -8.74
CA THR A 391 18.97 16.45 -8.86
C THR A 391 17.92 17.04 -9.80
N LEU A 392 17.23 16.17 -10.59
CA LEU A 392 16.39 16.64 -11.69
C LEU A 392 14.88 16.60 -11.39
N SER A 393 14.45 15.79 -10.42
CA SER A 393 13.03 15.45 -10.28
C SER A 393 12.50 15.51 -8.83
N LEU A 394 13.29 15.93 -7.86
CA LEU A 394 12.85 15.98 -6.46
C LEU A 394 11.64 16.89 -6.28
N GLN A 395 10.61 16.36 -5.63
CA GLN A 395 9.37 17.06 -5.27
C GLN A 395 9.14 17.10 -3.76
N ASN A 396 9.51 16.03 -3.05
CA ASN A 396 9.33 15.92 -1.61
C ASN A 396 10.66 15.58 -0.94
N ILE A 397 11.09 16.44 -0.04
CA ILE A 397 12.32 16.28 0.76
C ILE A 397 11.92 16.38 2.22
N CYS A 398 12.08 15.30 2.98
CA CYS A 398 11.83 15.28 4.42
C CYS A 398 13.11 14.99 5.20
N LEU A 399 13.52 15.93 6.03
CA LEU A 399 14.63 15.83 6.98
C LEU A 399 14.14 16.03 8.42
N SER A 400 12.85 15.92 8.66
CA SER A 400 12.21 16.17 9.96
C SER A 400 12.92 15.42 11.10
N GLY A 401 13.13 16.09 12.21
CA GLY A 401 13.75 15.48 13.40
C GLY A 401 15.25 15.20 13.29
N THR A 402 15.88 15.59 12.19
CA THR A 402 17.34 15.48 12.02
C THR A 402 18.02 16.71 12.62
N LYS A 403 19.03 16.51 13.46
CA LYS A 403 19.86 17.63 13.92
C LYS A 403 20.68 18.18 12.77
N LEU A 404 20.18 19.24 12.16
CA LEU A 404 20.79 19.84 10.98
C LEU A 404 21.74 20.98 11.40
N PRO A 405 23.08 20.84 11.21
CA PRO A 405 23.99 21.93 11.48
C PRO A 405 23.75 23.11 10.54
N SER A 406 24.14 24.31 10.95
CA SER A 406 23.94 25.53 10.16
C SER A 406 24.54 25.44 8.76
N GLU A 407 25.72 24.85 8.64
CA GLU A 407 26.40 24.62 7.38
C GLU A 407 25.63 23.68 6.47
N GLY A 408 24.97 22.66 7.06
CA GLY A 408 24.10 21.72 6.35
C GLY A 408 22.83 22.39 5.83
N LEU A 409 22.18 23.19 6.66
CA LEU A 409 21.01 23.97 6.26
C LEU A 409 21.37 24.94 5.12
N LYS A 410 22.49 25.64 5.25
CA LYS A 410 22.98 26.56 4.22
C LYS A 410 23.26 25.82 2.90
N ALA A 411 23.93 24.67 2.96
CA ALA A 411 24.22 23.84 1.78
C ALA A 411 22.93 23.34 1.08
N LEU A 412 21.94 22.90 1.86
CA LEU A 412 20.63 22.49 1.35
C LEU A 412 19.93 23.63 0.61
N LEU A 413 19.79 24.77 1.26
CA LEU A 413 19.04 25.91 0.71
C LEU A 413 19.73 26.52 -0.51
N LEU A 414 21.05 26.68 -0.48
CA LEU A 414 21.82 27.15 -1.63
C LEU A 414 21.84 26.13 -2.77
N GLY A 415 21.88 24.84 -2.46
CA GLY A 415 21.75 23.79 -3.45
C GLY A 415 20.41 23.86 -4.20
N LEU A 416 19.33 24.00 -3.47
CA LEU A 416 17.98 24.17 -4.06
C LEU A 416 17.87 25.48 -4.84
N ALA A 417 18.40 26.58 -4.32
CA ALA A 417 18.37 27.88 -5.01
C ALA A 417 19.11 27.85 -6.35
N CYS A 418 20.22 27.11 -6.44
CA CYS A 418 21.00 26.96 -7.67
C CYS A 418 20.40 25.94 -8.65
N ASN A 419 19.43 25.14 -8.24
CA ASN A 419 18.84 24.09 -9.08
C ASN A 419 17.73 24.65 -9.97
N THR A 420 18.00 24.72 -11.26
CA THR A 420 17.04 25.21 -12.27
C THR A 420 16.06 24.17 -12.77
N ASN A 421 16.25 22.89 -12.41
CA ASN A 421 15.40 21.79 -12.85
C ASN A 421 14.19 21.55 -11.93
N LEU A 422 14.32 21.91 -10.65
CA LEU A 422 13.28 21.64 -9.67
C LEU A 422 12.21 22.74 -9.68
N ARG A 423 10.96 22.29 -9.53
CA ARG A 423 9.77 23.11 -9.37
C ARG A 423 8.86 22.46 -8.32
N ASP A 424 8.07 23.26 -7.63
CA ASP A 424 7.06 22.76 -6.69
C ASP A 424 7.62 21.81 -5.61
N VAL A 425 8.77 22.16 -5.04
CA VAL A 425 9.42 21.36 -3.99
C VAL A 425 8.71 21.55 -2.66
N SER A 426 8.37 20.44 -2.02
CA SER A 426 7.94 20.38 -0.61
C SER A 426 9.15 20.04 0.26
N LEU A 427 9.52 20.94 1.14
CA LEU A 427 10.64 20.79 2.08
C LEU A 427 10.13 20.74 3.51
N ASP A 428 10.35 19.62 4.19
CA ASP A 428 10.08 19.44 5.62
C ASP A 428 11.39 19.38 6.40
N ILE A 429 11.68 20.42 7.13
CA ILE A 429 12.79 20.54 8.09
C ILE A 429 12.29 20.83 9.50
N SER A 430 11.09 20.36 9.83
CA SER A 430 10.51 20.46 11.16
C SER A 430 11.33 19.69 12.20
N GLY A 431 11.38 20.18 13.42
CA GLY A 431 12.06 19.50 14.52
C GLY A 431 13.57 19.29 14.32
N CYS A 432 14.21 20.09 13.49
CA CYS A 432 15.65 19.98 13.17
C CYS A 432 16.57 20.75 14.13
N GLU A 433 16.05 21.29 15.22
CA GLU A 433 16.79 22.12 16.20
C GLU A 433 17.53 23.30 15.54
N LEU A 434 16.89 23.98 14.59
CA LEU A 434 17.52 25.09 13.84
C LEU A 434 17.92 26.27 14.72
N ARG A 435 17.04 26.64 15.64
CA ARG A 435 17.27 27.74 16.62
C ARG A 435 17.67 29.05 15.92
N SER A 436 18.37 29.93 16.65
CA SER A 436 18.78 31.25 16.14
C SER A 436 19.74 31.14 14.94
N ALA A 437 20.72 30.26 15.00
CA ALA A 437 21.67 30.08 13.90
C ALA A 437 21.00 29.64 12.59
N GLY A 438 20.04 28.68 12.67
CA GLY A 438 19.25 28.26 11.52
C GLY A 438 18.31 29.37 11.02
N SER A 439 17.73 30.16 11.93
CA SER A 439 16.90 31.32 11.56
C SER A 439 17.69 32.33 10.72
N GLN A 440 18.90 32.66 11.12
CA GLN A 440 19.78 33.58 10.39
C GLN A 440 20.12 33.07 8.98
N ILE A 441 20.33 31.74 8.81
CA ILE A 441 20.57 31.16 7.52
C ILE A 441 19.30 31.28 6.62
N LEU A 442 18.13 30.98 7.17
CA LEU A 442 16.85 31.12 6.44
C LEU A 442 16.62 32.59 6.03
N GLU A 443 16.83 33.53 6.94
CA GLU A 443 16.70 34.97 6.66
C GLU A 443 17.56 35.39 5.47
N GLY A 444 18.78 34.84 5.38
CA GLY A 444 19.74 35.18 4.33
C GLY A 444 19.43 34.65 2.93
N CYS A 445 18.52 33.68 2.78
CA CYS A 445 18.31 33.04 1.48
C CYS A 445 16.85 32.71 1.13
N ILE A 446 15.93 32.60 2.06
CA ILE A 446 14.59 32.09 1.81
C ILE A 446 13.78 32.94 0.82
N ALA A 447 13.97 34.25 0.82
CA ALA A 447 13.26 35.15 -0.07
C ALA A 447 13.54 34.90 -1.55
N GLU A 448 14.76 34.46 -1.86
CA GLU A 448 15.26 34.31 -3.23
C GLU A 448 15.13 32.88 -3.79
N ILE A 449 14.67 31.91 -2.99
CA ILE A 449 14.53 30.53 -3.45
C ILE A 449 13.24 30.37 -4.25
N PRO A 450 13.31 30.07 -5.57
CA PRO A 450 12.12 30.12 -6.42
C PRO A 450 11.37 28.79 -6.51
N ASN A 451 11.90 27.68 -6.02
CA ASN A 451 11.41 26.34 -6.28
C ASN A 451 10.78 25.64 -5.06
N ILE A 452 10.77 26.27 -3.90
CA ILE A 452 10.07 25.75 -2.72
C ILE A 452 8.64 26.28 -2.72
N THR A 453 7.66 25.39 -2.80
CA THR A 453 6.22 25.72 -2.74
C THR A 453 5.59 25.35 -1.40
N SER A 454 6.15 24.38 -0.69
CA SER A 454 5.73 23.97 0.64
C SER A 454 6.94 23.93 1.57
N LEU A 455 6.85 24.63 2.69
CA LEU A 455 7.91 24.70 3.70
C LEU A 455 7.33 24.42 5.07
N ASP A 456 7.89 23.42 5.75
CA ASP A 456 7.62 23.14 7.16
C ASP A 456 8.87 23.38 7.99
N ILE A 457 8.84 24.43 8.80
CA ILE A 457 9.88 24.80 9.77
C ILE A 457 9.36 24.78 11.21
N SER A 458 8.28 24.06 11.45
CA SER A 458 7.69 23.91 12.78
C SER A 458 8.66 23.24 13.76
N ASP A 459 8.45 23.47 15.05
CA ASP A 459 9.20 22.82 16.14
C ASP A 459 10.73 22.96 16.04
N ASN A 460 11.22 24.16 15.71
CA ASN A 460 12.66 24.43 15.54
C ASN A 460 13.26 25.36 16.59
N GLY A 461 12.48 25.75 17.57
CA GLY A 461 12.94 26.69 18.61
C GLY A 461 13.38 28.06 18.06
N LEU A 462 12.64 28.54 17.05
CA LEU A 462 12.95 29.84 16.40
C LEU A 462 12.61 31.02 17.31
N ASP A 463 11.58 30.89 18.13
CA ASP A 463 11.20 31.84 19.16
C ASP A 463 11.13 33.30 18.66
N SER A 464 11.80 34.23 19.31
CA SER A 464 11.77 35.65 18.93
C SER A 464 12.43 35.97 17.59
N ASP A 465 13.27 35.10 17.06
CA ASP A 465 13.88 35.27 15.73
C ASP A 465 12.84 35.22 14.61
N LEU A 466 11.67 34.63 14.87
CA LEU A 466 10.54 34.68 13.95
C LEU A 466 10.15 36.09 13.53
N SER A 467 10.37 37.10 14.38
CA SER A 467 10.01 38.48 14.03
C SER A 467 10.72 38.98 12.76
N THR A 468 11.97 38.60 12.57
CA THR A 468 12.75 38.94 11.37
C THR A 468 12.51 37.91 10.23
N LEU A 469 12.49 36.63 10.57
CA LEU A 469 12.30 35.56 9.58
C LEU A 469 10.98 35.70 8.84
N LEU A 470 9.89 36.04 9.51
CA LEU A 470 8.57 36.24 8.89
C LEU A 470 8.55 37.37 7.85
N VAL A 471 9.35 38.39 8.03
CA VAL A 471 9.52 39.46 7.03
C VAL A 471 10.10 38.90 5.72
N TRP A 472 11.14 38.08 5.83
CA TRP A 472 11.75 37.46 4.64
C TRP A 472 10.90 36.39 4.01
N LEU A 473 10.15 35.60 4.80
CA LEU A 473 9.14 34.68 4.29
C LEU A 473 8.04 35.42 3.53
N GLY A 474 7.61 36.58 3.99
CA GLY A 474 6.65 37.43 3.30
C GLY A 474 7.13 37.93 1.93
N LYS A 475 8.43 38.08 1.73
CA LYS A 475 9.03 38.47 0.45
C LYS A 475 9.16 37.32 -0.55
N ASN A 476 9.13 36.07 -0.09
CA ASN A 476 9.16 34.92 -0.98
C ASN A 476 7.89 34.85 -1.84
N ARG A 477 8.02 34.51 -3.13
CA ARG A 477 6.90 34.46 -4.10
C ARG A 477 6.61 33.03 -4.61
N SER A 478 7.21 32.01 -4.02
CA SER A 478 7.01 30.60 -4.40
C SER A 478 6.26 29.77 -3.35
N ILE A 479 6.39 30.12 -2.06
CA ILE A 479 5.82 29.34 -0.96
C ILE A 479 4.30 29.54 -0.90
N LYS A 480 3.57 28.49 -1.18
CA LYS A 480 2.09 28.40 -1.10
C LYS A 480 1.61 27.80 0.21
N HIS A 481 2.43 26.94 0.82
CA HIS A 481 2.10 26.21 2.05
C HIS A 481 3.23 26.43 3.06
N LEU A 482 2.90 27.02 4.21
CA LEU A 482 3.85 27.31 5.28
C LEU A 482 3.36 26.76 6.61
N SER A 483 4.24 26.03 7.31
CA SER A 483 4.01 25.57 8.67
C SER A 483 5.10 26.11 9.59
N ILE A 484 4.71 26.88 10.59
CA ILE A 484 5.59 27.53 11.58
C ILE A 484 5.17 27.23 13.03
N GLY A 485 4.29 26.26 13.23
CA GLY A 485 3.79 25.89 14.55
C GLY A 485 4.90 25.47 15.51
N LYS A 486 4.57 25.36 16.80
CA LYS A 486 5.50 24.97 17.88
C LYS A 486 6.81 25.80 17.98
N ASN A 487 6.84 27.03 17.49
CA ASN A 487 8.00 27.91 17.58
C ASN A 487 7.79 29.11 18.53
N PHE A 488 6.64 29.20 19.18
CA PHE A 488 6.24 30.37 19.97
C PHE A 488 6.35 30.16 21.48
N SER A 489 6.56 28.93 21.94
CA SER A 489 6.40 28.57 23.36
C SER A 489 7.40 29.27 24.31
N ASN A 490 8.59 29.60 23.84
CA ASN A 490 9.63 30.21 24.64
C ASN A 490 9.79 31.73 24.39
N ILE A 491 8.88 32.32 23.62
CA ILE A 491 8.91 33.76 23.37
C ILE A 491 8.50 34.49 24.63
N LYS A 492 9.36 35.40 25.11
CA LYS A 492 9.02 36.27 26.23
C LYS A 492 7.84 37.16 25.84
N THR A 493 6.91 37.38 26.79
CA THR A 493 5.66 38.14 26.54
C THR A 493 5.90 39.49 25.88
N LYS A 494 7.00 40.20 26.30
CA LYS A 494 7.39 41.49 25.71
C LYS A 494 7.74 41.43 24.21
N ASN A 495 8.19 40.28 23.72
CA ASN A 495 8.60 40.06 22.32
C ASN A 495 7.52 39.44 21.46
N LEU A 496 6.51 38.81 22.08
CA LEU A 496 5.44 38.09 21.33
C LEU A 496 4.67 39.05 20.43
N GLY A 497 4.35 40.24 20.91
CA GLY A 497 3.66 41.27 20.14
C GLY A 497 4.38 41.62 18.83
N GLN A 498 5.71 41.76 18.86
CA GLN A 498 6.50 42.05 17.66
C GLN A 498 6.47 40.88 16.67
N VAL A 499 6.55 39.64 17.14
CA VAL A 499 6.47 38.45 16.30
C VAL A 499 5.10 38.37 15.62
N LEU A 500 4.02 38.61 16.37
CA LEU A 500 2.67 38.60 15.82
C LEU A 500 2.41 39.74 14.83
N VAL A 501 2.98 40.91 15.04
CA VAL A 501 2.95 42.01 14.06
C VAL A 501 3.59 41.57 12.74
N SER A 502 4.77 40.95 12.80
CA SER A 502 5.45 40.46 11.59
C SER A 502 4.63 39.36 10.90
N LEU A 503 3.98 38.48 11.66
CA LEU A 503 3.10 37.45 11.13
C LEU A 503 1.89 38.07 10.42
N VAL A 504 1.26 39.05 11.01
CA VAL A 504 0.14 39.78 10.42
C VAL A 504 0.54 40.46 9.12
N HIS A 505 1.68 41.12 9.09
CA HIS A 505 2.22 41.77 7.89
C HIS A 505 2.44 40.73 6.77
N MET A 506 3.00 39.56 7.09
CA MET A 506 3.19 38.49 6.12
C MET A 506 1.84 38.02 5.55
N ILE A 507 0.82 37.85 6.39
CA ILE A 507 -0.53 37.42 5.95
C ILE A 507 -1.21 38.50 5.08
N GLN A 508 -0.96 39.77 5.34
CA GLN A 508 -1.56 40.91 4.62
C GLN A 508 -0.79 41.32 3.36
N GLU A 509 0.31 40.65 3.03
CA GLU A 509 1.09 40.96 1.82
C GLU A 509 0.21 40.74 0.56
N GLU A 510 0.03 41.78 -0.24
CA GLU A 510 -0.92 41.80 -1.36
C GLU A 510 -0.58 40.76 -2.45
N ASP A 511 0.69 40.61 -2.75
CA ASP A 511 1.17 39.67 -3.79
C ASP A 511 1.59 38.30 -3.21
N SER A 512 1.14 37.95 -2.02
CA SER A 512 1.51 36.71 -1.36
C SER A 512 0.91 35.50 -2.09
N PRO A 513 1.71 34.51 -2.48
CA PRO A 513 1.21 33.24 -3.02
C PRO A 513 0.65 32.30 -1.94
N LEU A 514 0.72 32.70 -0.66
CA LEU A 514 0.42 31.85 0.48
C LEU A 514 -1.05 31.43 0.50
N ALA A 515 -1.30 30.14 0.30
CA ALA A 515 -2.63 29.52 0.29
C ALA A 515 -2.94 28.74 1.56
N SER A 516 -1.91 28.24 2.25
CA SER A 516 -2.05 27.44 3.47
C SER A 516 -1.05 27.89 4.53
N LEU A 517 -1.56 28.10 5.74
CA LEU A 517 -0.76 28.47 6.91
C LEU A 517 -1.09 27.57 8.10
N SER A 518 -0.08 27.00 8.75
CA SER A 518 -0.24 26.29 10.02
C SER A 518 0.50 27.00 11.14
N LEU A 519 -0.25 27.31 12.19
CA LEU A 519 0.19 27.83 13.49
C LEU A 519 -0.08 26.80 14.60
N ALA A 520 -0.14 25.52 14.25
CA ALA A 520 -0.54 24.46 15.16
C ALA A 520 0.35 24.40 16.41
N ASP A 521 -0.25 24.06 17.54
CA ASP A 521 0.43 23.80 18.81
C ASP A 521 1.33 24.95 19.30
N SER A 522 0.96 26.19 19.02
CA SER A 522 1.75 27.38 19.33
C SER A 522 1.39 28.04 20.68
N ARG A 523 0.29 27.60 21.31
CA ARG A 523 -0.17 28.12 22.61
C ARG A 523 -0.35 29.63 22.66
N LEU A 524 -0.82 30.22 21.56
CA LEU A 524 -1.00 31.67 21.42
C LEU A 524 -2.13 32.22 22.28
N LYS A 525 -3.06 31.41 22.71
CA LYS A 525 -4.21 31.79 23.57
C LYS A 525 -4.97 33.00 23.00
N ALA A 526 -5.22 34.00 23.82
CA ALA A 526 -5.92 35.24 23.41
C ALA A 526 -5.16 36.04 22.33
N ASP A 527 -3.84 35.96 22.27
CA ASP A 527 -3.03 36.66 21.28
C ASP A 527 -3.26 36.18 19.84
N LEU A 528 -3.80 34.98 19.66
CA LEU A 528 -4.24 34.47 18.35
C LEU A 528 -5.26 35.43 17.69
N SER A 529 -6.00 36.20 18.48
CA SER A 529 -6.95 37.18 17.98
C SER A 529 -6.35 38.22 17.03
N MET A 530 -5.06 38.52 17.15
CA MET A 530 -4.35 39.43 16.21
C MET A 530 -4.33 38.85 14.80
N VAL A 531 -4.13 37.53 14.68
CA VAL A 531 -4.17 36.82 13.38
C VAL A 531 -5.60 36.72 12.87
N LEU A 532 -6.55 36.36 13.74
CA LEU A 532 -7.97 36.19 13.37
C LEU A 532 -8.59 37.50 12.89
N ASN A 533 -8.17 38.64 13.46
CA ASN A 533 -8.68 39.96 13.05
C ASN A 533 -8.37 40.29 11.59
N VAL A 534 -7.20 39.88 11.07
CA VAL A 534 -6.81 40.19 9.68
C VAL A 534 -7.30 39.13 8.69
N LEU A 535 -7.72 37.98 9.19
CA LEU A 535 -8.19 36.86 8.38
C LEU A 535 -9.43 37.22 7.55
N GLY A 536 -10.31 38.06 8.11
CA GLY A 536 -11.53 38.48 7.40
C GLY A 536 -11.25 39.16 6.05
N GLY A 537 -10.25 40.02 5.98
CA GLY A 537 -9.81 40.71 4.77
C GLY A 537 -8.79 39.97 3.91
N ASN A 538 -8.30 38.81 4.36
CA ASN A 538 -7.30 38.05 3.60
C ASN A 538 -7.93 37.38 2.37
N SER A 539 -7.29 37.53 1.21
CA SER A 539 -7.75 37.03 -0.09
C SER A 539 -6.90 35.89 -0.66
N SER A 540 -5.89 35.43 0.04
CA SER A 540 -4.95 34.39 -0.42
C SER A 540 -5.14 33.04 0.28
N LEU A 541 -5.38 33.01 1.59
CA LEU A 541 -5.49 31.79 2.37
C LEU A 541 -6.78 31.02 2.07
N THR A 542 -6.62 29.76 1.74
CA THR A 542 -7.71 28.77 1.58
C THR A 542 -7.73 27.75 2.73
N HIS A 543 -6.60 27.54 3.38
CA HIS A 543 -6.43 26.59 4.50
C HIS A 543 -5.70 27.26 5.65
N LEU A 544 -6.25 27.13 6.85
CA LEU A 544 -5.66 27.63 8.09
C LEU A 544 -5.74 26.56 9.16
N ASP A 545 -4.60 26.22 9.77
CA ASP A 545 -4.51 25.34 10.93
C ASP A 545 -4.10 26.16 12.17
N ILE A 546 -5.01 26.31 13.10
CA ILE A 546 -4.85 26.97 14.39
C ILE A 546 -5.08 26.04 15.56
N SER A 547 -5.00 24.73 15.34
CA SER A 547 -5.17 23.71 16.37
C SER A 547 -4.16 23.86 17.49
N GLY A 548 -4.52 23.44 18.70
CA GLY A 548 -3.61 23.40 19.85
C GLY A 548 -3.18 24.78 20.39
N ASN A 549 -3.97 25.83 20.15
CA ASN A 549 -3.63 27.19 20.57
C ASN A 549 -4.31 27.66 21.86
N SER A 550 -5.22 26.86 22.42
CA SER A 550 -5.98 27.24 23.64
C SER A 550 -6.65 28.62 23.52
N MET A 551 -7.27 28.90 22.37
CA MET A 551 -7.84 30.22 22.07
C MET A 551 -9.11 30.55 22.88
N GLY A 552 -9.81 29.52 23.39
CA GLY A 552 -11.04 29.65 24.14
C GLY A 552 -12.21 30.25 23.35
N ASP A 553 -13.28 30.58 24.04
CA ASP A 553 -14.51 31.13 23.42
C ASP A 553 -14.28 32.52 22.81
N PHE A 554 -13.37 33.30 23.38
CA PHE A 554 -12.99 34.60 22.81
C PHE A 554 -12.40 34.41 21.40
N GLY A 555 -11.44 33.48 21.25
CA GLY A 555 -10.90 33.12 19.94
C GLY A 555 -11.93 32.59 18.97
N ALA A 556 -12.84 31.72 19.44
CA ALA A 556 -13.94 31.20 18.63
C ALA A 556 -14.86 32.32 18.11
N LYS A 557 -15.18 33.30 18.94
CA LYS A 557 -15.96 34.48 18.55
C LYS A 557 -15.25 35.34 17.50
N MET A 558 -13.95 35.50 17.63
CA MET A 558 -13.14 36.23 16.65
C MET A 558 -13.06 35.48 15.32
N LEU A 559 -12.89 34.16 15.37
CA LEU A 559 -12.93 33.29 14.19
C LEU A 559 -14.30 33.38 13.48
N ALA A 560 -15.40 33.32 14.25
CA ALA A 560 -16.75 33.45 13.71
C ALA A 560 -16.93 34.78 12.95
N LYS A 561 -16.46 35.88 13.50
CA LYS A 561 -16.49 37.20 12.82
C LYS A 561 -15.67 37.20 11.52
N ALA A 562 -14.46 36.62 11.55
CA ALA A 562 -13.62 36.52 10.37
C ALA A 562 -14.28 35.71 9.26
N LEU A 563 -14.89 34.57 9.61
CA LEU A 563 -15.58 33.69 8.66
C LEU A 563 -16.77 34.36 7.97
N GLN A 564 -17.48 35.27 8.67
CA GLN A 564 -18.60 36.02 8.06
C GLN A 564 -18.16 36.98 6.96
N ILE A 565 -16.89 37.37 6.94
CA ILE A 565 -16.35 38.36 6.00
C ILE A 565 -15.49 37.67 4.92
N ASN A 566 -14.73 36.63 5.30
CA ASN A 566 -13.78 35.98 4.42
C ASN A 566 -14.47 35.10 3.39
N THR A 567 -14.20 35.33 2.10
CA THR A 567 -14.78 34.61 0.98
C THR A 567 -13.83 33.55 0.35
N LYS A 568 -12.59 33.47 0.81
CA LYS A 568 -11.55 32.61 0.22
C LYS A 568 -11.25 31.37 1.04
N LEU A 569 -11.35 31.47 2.35
CA LEU A 569 -11.04 30.38 3.27
C LEU A 569 -12.01 29.20 3.06
N ARG A 570 -11.47 27.99 2.93
CA ARG A 570 -12.24 26.76 2.68
C ARG A 570 -12.12 25.75 3.82
N THR A 571 -10.96 25.72 4.47
CA THR A 571 -10.67 24.75 5.53
C THR A 571 -10.04 25.45 6.71
N VAL A 572 -10.59 25.23 7.90
CA VAL A 572 -10.02 25.65 9.18
C VAL A 572 -9.91 24.43 10.09
N ILE A 573 -8.69 24.16 10.54
CA ILE A 573 -8.43 23.14 11.57
C ILE A 573 -8.23 23.87 12.87
N TRP A 574 -9.09 23.61 13.86
CA TRP A 574 -9.13 24.34 15.12
C TRP A 574 -9.36 23.48 16.37
N ASP A 575 -9.01 22.21 16.27
CA ASP A 575 -9.08 21.27 17.38
C ASP A 575 -8.21 21.71 18.57
N ARG A 576 -8.49 21.17 19.75
CA ARG A 576 -7.70 21.42 20.98
C ARG A 576 -7.53 22.90 21.33
N ASN A 577 -8.61 23.66 21.20
CA ASN A 577 -8.61 25.09 21.48
C ASN A 577 -9.41 25.48 22.75
N CYS A 578 -9.81 24.52 23.57
CA CYS A 578 -10.55 24.74 24.81
C CYS A 578 -11.82 25.57 24.62
N VAL A 579 -12.56 25.31 23.56
CA VAL A 579 -13.79 26.00 23.19
C VAL A 579 -14.99 25.31 23.84
N SER A 580 -15.87 26.09 24.49
CA SER A 580 -17.12 25.58 25.05
C SER A 580 -18.21 25.42 23.98
N ALA A 581 -19.39 24.89 24.39
CA ALA A 581 -20.54 24.79 23.51
C ALA A 581 -20.97 26.16 22.94
N GLN A 582 -20.82 27.23 23.71
CA GLN A 582 -21.14 28.59 23.26
C GLN A 582 -20.22 29.03 22.11
N GLY A 583 -18.90 28.80 22.25
CA GLY A 583 -17.96 29.11 21.18
C GLY A 583 -18.19 28.29 19.92
N LEU A 584 -18.51 27.01 20.05
CA LEU A 584 -18.91 26.15 18.92
C LEU A 584 -20.15 26.70 18.21
N GLN A 585 -21.15 27.16 18.97
CA GLN A 585 -22.38 27.73 18.40
C GLN A 585 -22.12 29.05 17.68
N ASP A 586 -21.23 29.90 18.21
CA ASP A 586 -20.85 31.16 17.56
C ASP A 586 -20.23 30.90 16.16
N VAL A 587 -19.37 29.89 16.04
CA VAL A 587 -18.75 29.51 14.76
C VAL A 587 -19.77 28.84 13.81
N ALA A 588 -20.61 27.93 14.32
CA ALA A 588 -21.67 27.30 13.53
C ALA A 588 -22.62 28.34 12.94
N SER A 589 -23.08 29.30 13.76
CA SER A 589 -23.96 30.37 13.29
C SER A 589 -23.33 31.32 12.29
N ALA A 590 -21.98 31.45 12.33
CA ALA A 590 -21.24 32.19 11.31
C ALA A 590 -21.22 31.44 9.97
N LEU A 591 -21.03 30.13 9.99
CA LEU A 591 -21.03 29.29 8.79
C LEU A 591 -22.37 29.23 8.09
N GLU A 592 -23.50 29.21 8.85
CA GLU A 592 -24.85 29.27 8.28
C GLU A 592 -25.12 30.55 7.47
N LYS A 593 -24.42 31.63 7.78
CA LYS A 593 -24.55 32.93 7.09
C LYS A 593 -23.62 33.07 5.88
N CYS A 594 -22.69 32.11 5.70
CA CYS A 594 -21.70 32.13 4.61
C CYS A 594 -22.17 31.37 3.35
N VAL A 595 -23.39 30.83 3.34
CA VAL A 595 -23.99 30.07 2.21
C VAL A 595 -24.61 31.00 1.18
#